data_691ca513a79027ee0e69040c71087ad1
#
_entry.id   691ca513a79027ee0e69040c71087ad1
#
_cell.length_a   1.000
_cell.length_b   1.000
_cell.length_c   1.000
_cell.angle_alpha   90.00
_cell.angle_beta   90.00
_cell.angle_gamma   90.00
#
_symmetry.space_group_name_H-M   'P 1'
#
loop_
_entity.id
_entity.type
_entity.pdbx_description
1 polymer ?
#
loop_
_entity_poly.entity_id
_entity_poly.type
_entity_poly.pdbx_seq_one_letter_code
_entity_poly.pdbx_strand_id
1 'polypeptide(L)'
;MFTTKDEIVALLTELGERLDARGLEVELYIVGGAAMLLGYDRSAVTRDIDALITPSGVIDEVVDEMAKDRGDLPPDWLNSRVAPLLPRLADSRSWEMLSVAGLSVEVASAEHLLAMKARAGRGPRDLQDVAVLCEILELRAVSQVWEICDRVWGESVIRPEVRATITEFLESRGLSQA
;
A
#
# COMPACT_ATOMS: atom_id res chain seq x y z
N MET A 1 -11.58 -11.21 2.01
CA MET A 1 -10.92 -10.45 3.09
C MET A 1 -9.62 -11.18 3.39
N PHE A 2 -8.48 -10.51 3.21
CA PHE A 2 -7.14 -11.11 3.35
C PHE A 2 -6.62 -10.91 4.76
N THR A 3 -6.11 -11.97 5.36
CA THR A 3 -5.63 -12.01 6.74
C THR A 3 -4.16 -12.43 6.84
N THR A 4 -3.61 -13.02 5.78
CA THR A 4 -2.23 -13.49 5.74
C THR A 4 -1.53 -13.06 4.44
N LYS A 5 -0.20 -12.97 4.52
CA LYS A 5 0.65 -12.75 3.35
C LYS A 5 0.49 -13.87 2.33
N ASP A 6 0.44 -15.12 2.80
CA ASP A 6 0.38 -16.31 1.95
C ASP A 6 -0.89 -16.36 1.10
N GLU A 7 -2.04 -15.87 1.65
CA GLU A 7 -3.28 -15.75 0.88
C GLU A 7 -3.12 -14.79 -0.30
N ILE A 8 -2.49 -13.63 -0.09
CA ILE A 8 -2.24 -12.65 -1.15
C ILE A 8 -1.25 -13.21 -2.18
N VAL A 9 -0.15 -13.81 -1.73
CA VAL A 9 0.86 -14.38 -2.62
C VAL A 9 0.28 -15.48 -3.50
N ALA A 10 -0.50 -16.41 -2.92
CA ALA A 10 -1.15 -17.47 -3.69
C ALA A 10 -2.11 -16.92 -4.75
N LEU A 11 -2.88 -15.89 -4.39
CA LEU A 11 -3.83 -15.25 -5.31
C LEU A 11 -3.13 -14.50 -6.44
N LEU A 12 -2.05 -13.78 -6.16
CA LEU A 12 -1.26 -13.08 -7.16
C LEU A 12 -0.49 -14.07 -8.06
N THR A 13 -0.07 -15.21 -7.53
CA THR A 13 0.53 -16.28 -8.35
C THR A 13 -0.48 -16.85 -9.34
N GLU A 14 -1.72 -17.16 -8.89
CA GLU A 14 -2.80 -17.59 -9.78
C GLU A 14 -3.13 -16.53 -10.84
N LEU A 15 -3.13 -15.24 -10.47
CA LEU A 15 -3.33 -14.15 -11.40
C LEU A 15 -2.23 -14.17 -12.50
N GLY A 16 -0.96 -14.31 -12.11
CA GLY A 16 0.15 -14.40 -13.04
C GLY A 16 0.00 -15.56 -14.04
N GLU A 17 -0.36 -16.74 -13.57
CA GLU A 17 -0.61 -17.92 -14.43
C GLU A 17 -1.72 -17.66 -15.45
N ARG A 18 -2.81 -17.00 -15.04
CA ARG A 18 -3.92 -16.66 -15.92
C ARG A 18 -3.56 -15.57 -16.95
N LEU A 19 -2.70 -14.63 -16.56
CA LEU A 19 -2.18 -13.59 -17.45
C LEU A 19 -1.22 -14.19 -18.49
N ASP A 20 -0.28 -15.03 -18.07
CA ASP A 20 0.67 -15.72 -18.95
C ASP A 20 -0.05 -16.59 -19.99
N ALA A 21 -1.09 -17.33 -19.59
CA ALA A 21 -1.92 -18.12 -20.48
C ALA A 21 -2.61 -17.29 -21.59
N ARG A 22 -2.72 -15.97 -21.39
CA ARG A 22 -3.27 -15.00 -22.36
C ARG A 22 -2.18 -14.22 -23.09
N GLY A 23 -0.91 -14.47 -22.81
CA GLY A 23 0.22 -13.72 -23.34
C GLY A 23 0.26 -12.28 -22.85
N LEU A 24 -0.24 -12.01 -21.63
CA LEU A 24 -0.26 -10.70 -21.01
C LEU A 24 0.86 -10.60 -19.99
N GLU A 25 1.52 -9.44 -19.95
CA GLU A 25 2.50 -9.07 -18.93
C GLU A 25 2.02 -7.83 -18.20
N VAL A 26 1.99 -7.90 -16.88
CA VAL A 26 1.46 -6.85 -16.01
C VAL A 26 2.41 -6.58 -14.85
N GLU A 27 2.55 -5.31 -14.51
CA GLU A 27 3.26 -4.85 -13.33
C GLU A 27 2.26 -4.29 -12.32
N LEU A 28 2.40 -4.71 -11.07
CA LEU A 28 1.65 -4.17 -9.94
C LEU A 28 2.59 -3.44 -8.98
N TYR A 29 2.21 -2.22 -8.60
CA TYR A 29 2.80 -1.53 -7.47
C TYR A 29 1.75 -1.44 -6.36
N ILE A 30 1.89 -2.31 -5.35
CA ILE A 30 0.92 -2.48 -4.27
C ILE A 30 1.17 -1.45 -3.17
N VAL A 31 0.08 -0.83 -2.73
CA VAL A 31 0.06 0.16 -1.63
C VAL A 31 -1.00 -0.18 -0.59
N GLY A 32 -1.22 0.69 0.37
CA GLY A 32 -2.34 0.60 1.30
C GLY A 32 -2.25 -0.56 2.29
N GLY A 33 -3.41 -1.18 2.56
CA GLY A 33 -3.52 -2.25 3.56
C GLY A 33 -2.81 -3.53 3.15
N ALA A 34 -2.85 -3.88 1.87
CA ALA A 34 -2.17 -5.07 1.35
C ALA A 34 -0.64 -4.92 1.43
N ALA A 35 -0.09 -3.74 1.14
CA ALA A 35 1.34 -3.48 1.31
C ALA A 35 1.78 -3.59 2.78
N MET A 36 0.97 -3.12 3.72
CA MET A 36 1.23 -3.27 5.16
C MET A 36 1.29 -4.75 5.57
N LEU A 37 0.40 -5.57 5.03
CA LEU A 37 0.36 -7.02 5.32
C LEU A 37 1.53 -7.77 4.67
N LEU A 38 1.88 -7.41 3.44
CA LEU A 38 2.94 -8.09 2.67
C LEU A 38 4.34 -7.78 3.18
N GLY A 39 4.61 -6.51 3.49
CA GLY A 39 5.96 -6.02 3.73
C GLY A 39 6.31 -5.74 5.18
N TYR A 40 5.32 -5.53 6.04
CA TYR A 40 5.56 -4.91 7.34
C TYR A 40 4.94 -5.69 8.51
N ASP A 41 4.70 -6.98 8.30
CA ASP A 41 4.28 -8.01 9.29
C ASP A 41 3.16 -7.53 10.24
N ARG A 42 2.30 -6.65 9.73
CA ARG A 42 1.17 -6.20 10.49
C ARG A 42 0.04 -7.23 10.35
N SER A 43 -0.44 -7.77 11.45
CA SER A 43 -1.68 -8.54 11.54
C SER A 43 -2.90 -7.64 11.23
N ALA A 44 -2.94 -7.11 10.02
CA ALA A 44 -4.01 -6.26 9.54
C ALA A 44 -4.83 -7.03 8.52
N VAL A 45 -6.13 -7.01 8.70
CA VAL A 45 -7.07 -7.53 7.72
C VAL A 45 -7.25 -6.47 6.63
N THR A 46 -7.00 -6.80 5.37
CA THR A 46 -7.39 -5.96 4.25
C THR A 46 -8.51 -6.60 3.44
N ARG A 47 -9.38 -5.77 2.87
CA ARG A 47 -10.51 -6.25 2.07
C ARG A 47 -10.13 -6.47 0.62
N ASP A 48 -9.22 -5.66 0.13
CA ASP A 48 -8.83 -5.52 -1.26
C ASP A 48 -7.32 -5.26 -1.37
N ILE A 49 -6.82 -5.36 -2.58
CA ILE A 49 -5.45 -5.01 -2.94
C ILE A 49 -5.53 -3.74 -3.80
N ASP A 50 -5.09 -2.62 -3.23
CA ASP A 50 -4.94 -1.37 -3.95
C ASP A 50 -3.58 -1.35 -4.65
N ALA A 51 -3.55 -1.20 -5.98
CA ALA A 51 -2.32 -1.16 -6.75
C ALA A 51 -2.37 -0.16 -7.91
N LEU A 52 -1.21 0.37 -8.29
CA LEU A 52 -1.03 0.87 -9.64
C LEU A 52 -0.82 -0.33 -10.56
N ILE A 53 -1.59 -0.39 -11.63
CA ILE A 53 -1.60 -1.50 -12.59
C ILE A 53 -1.09 -1.00 -13.93
N THR A 54 -0.05 -1.62 -14.45
CA THR A 54 0.57 -1.26 -15.74
C THR A 54 0.69 -2.48 -16.65
N PRO A 55 0.14 -2.45 -17.86
CA PRO A 55 -0.75 -1.43 -18.43
C PRO A 55 -2.13 -1.40 -17.75
N SER A 56 -2.76 -0.24 -17.70
CA SER A 56 -4.09 -0.10 -17.07
C SER A 56 -5.20 -0.80 -17.85
N GLY A 57 -6.16 -1.41 -17.17
CA GLY A 57 -7.36 -2.02 -17.75
C GLY A 57 -7.15 -3.39 -18.41
N VAL A 58 -5.91 -3.88 -18.48
CA VAL A 58 -5.59 -5.14 -19.16
C VAL A 58 -6.03 -6.35 -18.34
N ILE A 59 -6.11 -6.21 -17.02
CA ILE A 59 -6.39 -7.34 -16.12
C ILE A 59 -7.86 -7.44 -15.67
N ASP A 60 -8.69 -6.47 -16.02
CA ASP A 60 -10.04 -6.36 -15.46
C ASP A 60 -10.88 -7.62 -15.70
N GLU A 61 -10.80 -8.20 -16.90
CA GLU A 61 -11.50 -9.45 -17.20
C GLU A 61 -10.99 -10.62 -16.37
N VAL A 62 -9.66 -10.73 -16.17
CA VAL A 62 -9.05 -11.82 -15.39
C VAL A 62 -9.43 -11.69 -13.91
N VAL A 63 -9.41 -10.47 -13.36
CA VAL A 63 -9.82 -10.18 -11.99
C VAL A 63 -11.29 -10.55 -11.76
N ASP A 64 -12.17 -10.17 -12.69
CA ASP A 64 -13.60 -10.50 -12.65
C ASP A 64 -13.86 -12.01 -12.76
N GLU A 65 -13.14 -12.72 -13.61
CA GLU A 65 -13.24 -14.18 -13.75
C GLU A 65 -12.79 -14.87 -12.45
N MET A 66 -11.66 -14.47 -11.89
CA MET A 66 -11.17 -15.05 -10.64
C MET A 66 -12.17 -14.84 -9.49
N ALA A 67 -12.79 -13.67 -9.40
CA ALA A 67 -13.83 -13.40 -8.41
C ALA A 67 -15.06 -14.29 -8.59
N LYS A 68 -15.47 -14.56 -9.85
CA LYS A 68 -16.59 -15.47 -10.16
C LYS A 68 -16.28 -16.92 -9.83
N ASP A 69 -15.08 -17.38 -10.21
CA ASP A 69 -14.65 -18.77 -10.02
C ASP A 69 -14.52 -19.14 -8.55
N ARG A 70 -14.00 -18.23 -7.73
CA ARG A 70 -13.75 -18.49 -6.31
C ARG A 70 -14.95 -18.24 -5.40
N GLY A 71 -15.84 -17.35 -5.76
CA GLY A 71 -17.05 -17.03 -4.99
C GLY A 71 -16.84 -16.41 -3.60
N ASP A 72 -15.62 -16.47 -3.07
CA ASP A 72 -15.20 -15.88 -1.79
C ASP A 72 -14.45 -14.55 -1.98
N LEU A 73 -14.06 -14.21 -3.22
CA LEU A 73 -13.42 -12.96 -3.57
C LEU A 73 -14.46 -11.89 -3.91
N PRO A 74 -14.33 -10.67 -3.37
CA PRO A 74 -15.11 -9.54 -3.85
C PRO A 74 -14.74 -9.21 -5.32
N PRO A 75 -15.66 -8.70 -6.14
CA PRO A 75 -15.37 -8.34 -7.52
C PRO A 75 -14.22 -7.33 -7.68
N ASP A 76 -14.01 -6.52 -6.66
CA ASP A 76 -12.99 -5.46 -6.59
C ASP A 76 -11.78 -5.83 -5.71
N TRP A 77 -11.51 -7.14 -5.56
CA TRP A 77 -10.42 -7.64 -4.73
C TRP A 77 -9.04 -7.10 -5.11
N LEU A 78 -8.84 -6.79 -6.37
CA LEU A 78 -7.68 -6.07 -6.89
C LEU A 78 -8.20 -4.89 -7.71
N ASN A 79 -7.71 -3.69 -7.41
CA ASN A 79 -8.20 -2.48 -8.06
C ASN A 79 -7.14 -1.38 -8.15
N SER A 80 -7.33 -0.44 -9.09
CA SER A 80 -6.44 0.71 -9.31
C SER A 80 -7.03 2.05 -8.85
N ARG A 81 -8.01 2.05 -7.94
CA ARG A 81 -8.64 3.29 -7.43
C ARG A 81 -7.66 4.23 -6.75
N VAL A 82 -6.55 3.70 -6.30
CA VAL A 82 -5.47 4.46 -5.67
C VAL A 82 -4.63 5.26 -6.67
N ALA A 83 -4.62 4.90 -7.96
CA ALA A 83 -3.75 5.51 -8.96
C ALA A 83 -3.76 7.05 -8.98
N PRO A 84 -4.92 7.77 -8.94
CA PRO A 84 -4.95 9.23 -8.89
C PRO A 84 -4.51 9.81 -7.53
N LEU A 85 -4.35 8.98 -6.52
CA LEU A 85 -3.97 9.35 -5.16
C LEU A 85 -2.51 9.06 -4.85
N LEU A 86 -1.76 8.50 -5.78
CA LEU A 86 -0.34 8.22 -5.59
C LEU A 86 0.50 9.49 -5.61
N PRO A 87 1.63 9.52 -4.87
CA PRO A 87 2.61 10.59 -5.00
C PRO A 87 3.16 10.67 -6.43
N ARG A 88 3.54 11.87 -6.86
CA ARG A 88 4.25 12.06 -8.14
C ARG A 88 5.71 11.66 -8.07
N LEU A 89 6.28 11.68 -6.86
CA LEU A 89 7.65 11.22 -6.63
C LEU A 89 7.69 9.70 -6.82
N ALA A 90 8.60 9.22 -7.65
CA ALA A 90 8.84 7.79 -7.81
C ALA A 90 9.34 7.17 -6.51
N ASP A 91 8.86 6.00 -6.17
CA ASP A 91 9.31 5.24 -5.02
C ASP A 91 10.57 4.44 -5.35
N SER A 92 11.73 5.08 -5.19
CA SER A 92 13.02 4.43 -5.47
C SER A 92 13.42 3.35 -4.46
N ARG A 93 12.61 3.13 -3.43
CA ARG A 93 12.81 2.12 -2.37
C ARG A 93 11.69 1.07 -2.34
N SER A 94 10.79 1.07 -3.33
CA SER A 94 9.91 -0.08 -3.55
C SER A 94 10.75 -1.34 -3.73
N TRP A 95 10.17 -2.49 -3.42
CA TRP A 95 10.88 -3.75 -3.52
C TRP A 95 10.02 -4.81 -4.20
N GLU A 96 10.68 -5.64 -5.00
CA GLU A 96 10.04 -6.75 -5.68
C GLU A 96 9.63 -7.83 -4.65
N MET A 97 8.34 -8.12 -4.60
CA MET A 97 7.76 -9.13 -3.72
C MET A 97 7.55 -10.46 -4.45
N LEU A 98 7.14 -10.41 -5.70
CA LEU A 98 6.82 -11.55 -6.53
C LEU A 98 7.17 -11.25 -7.98
N SER A 99 7.80 -12.23 -8.65
CA SER A 99 8.03 -12.20 -10.10
C SER A 99 7.75 -13.60 -10.64
N VAL A 100 6.67 -13.70 -11.39
CA VAL A 100 6.21 -14.94 -12.04
C VAL A 100 5.86 -14.65 -13.48
N ALA A 101 5.67 -15.68 -14.31
CA ALA A 101 5.22 -15.50 -15.68
C ALA A 101 3.93 -14.68 -15.72
N GLY A 102 3.87 -13.68 -16.58
CA GLY A 102 2.72 -12.76 -16.73
C GLY A 102 2.57 -11.67 -15.66
N LEU A 103 3.31 -11.73 -14.53
CA LEU A 103 3.12 -10.78 -13.45
C LEU A 103 4.39 -10.46 -12.67
N SER A 104 4.71 -9.18 -12.55
CA SER A 104 5.66 -8.66 -11.57
C SER A 104 4.96 -7.79 -10.51
N VAL A 105 5.37 -7.91 -9.25
CA VAL A 105 4.75 -7.23 -8.13
C VAL A 105 5.77 -6.53 -7.27
N GLU A 106 5.66 -5.22 -7.22
CA GLU A 106 6.39 -4.38 -6.27
C GLU A 106 5.49 -3.94 -5.11
N VAL A 107 6.09 -3.79 -3.94
CA VAL A 107 5.44 -3.26 -2.74
C VAL A 107 6.04 -1.90 -2.41
N ALA A 108 5.18 -0.96 -2.07
CA ALA A 108 5.58 0.37 -1.67
C ALA A 108 6.52 0.37 -0.47
N SER A 109 7.50 1.26 -0.48
CA SER A 109 8.41 1.47 0.63
C SER A 109 7.69 1.98 1.88
N ALA A 110 8.29 1.76 3.05
CA ALA A 110 7.77 2.28 4.31
C ALA A 110 7.62 3.81 4.30
N GLU A 111 8.52 4.53 3.63
CA GLU A 111 8.45 6.00 3.51
C GLU A 111 7.25 6.45 2.68
N HIS A 112 6.99 5.80 1.53
CA HIS A 112 5.83 6.13 0.71
C HIS A 112 4.53 5.77 1.43
N LEU A 113 4.46 4.61 2.08
CA LEU A 113 3.29 4.21 2.86
C LEU A 113 3.04 5.16 4.03
N LEU A 114 4.09 5.58 4.76
CA LEU A 114 3.99 6.58 5.83
C LEU A 114 3.36 7.87 5.32
N ALA A 115 3.89 8.41 4.24
CA ALA A 115 3.39 9.65 3.64
C ALA A 115 1.95 9.51 3.13
N MET A 116 1.60 8.37 2.52
CA MET A 116 0.23 8.10 2.06
C MET A 116 -0.75 7.97 3.23
N LYS A 117 -0.38 7.26 4.30
CA LYS A 117 -1.20 7.10 5.52
C LYS A 117 -1.37 8.41 6.26
N ALA A 118 -0.31 9.22 6.38
CA ALA A 118 -0.38 10.55 6.97
C ALA A 118 -1.32 11.47 6.19
N ARG A 119 -1.26 11.45 4.85
CA ARG A 119 -2.18 12.26 4.02
C ARG A 119 -3.63 11.79 4.11
N ALA A 120 -3.86 10.48 4.18
CA ALA A 120 -5.19 9.92 4.28
C ALA A 120 -5.86 10.31 5.60
N GLY A 121 -5.18 10.15 6.74
CA GLY A 121 -5.59 10.61 8.07
C GLY A 121 -7.02 10.26 8.46
N ARG A 122 -7.53 9.08 8.02
CA ARG A 122 -8.96 8.76 8.05
C ARG A 122 -9.46 8.26 9.41
N GLY A 123 -8.58 8.17 10.39
CA GLY A 123 -8.97 7.75 11.71
C GLY A 123 -8.00 6.80 12.41
N PRO A 124 -8.45 6.08 13.46
CA PRO A 124 -7.57 5.31 14.34
C PRO A 124 -6.69 4.28 13.63
N ARG A 125 -7.18 3.67 12.54
CA ARG A 125 -6.42 2.68 11.78
C ARG A 125 -5.21 3.30 11.07
N ASP A 126 -5.39 4.45 10.40
CA ASP A 126 -4.30 5.12 9.71
C ASP A 126 -3.26 5.66 10.72
N LEU A 127 -3.69 6.15 11.88
CA LEU A 127 -2.78 6.54 12.97
C LEU A 127 -1.95 5.35 13.48
N GLN A 128 -2.56 4.19 13.64
CA GLN A 128 -1.85 2.96 14.02
C GLN A 128 -0.82 2.56 12.94
N ASP A 129 -1.20 2.63 11.66
CA ASP A 129 -0.30 2.34 10.55
C ASP A 129 0.89 3.30 10.51
N VAL A 130 0.65 4.60 10.75
CA VAL A 130 1.71 5.61 10.87
C VAL A 130 2.67 5.25 12.01
N ALA A 131 2.17 4.85 13.19
CA ALA A 131 3.03 4.49 14.32
C ALA A 131 3.91 3.27 13.99
N VAL A 132 3.33 2.21 13.39
CA VAL A 132 4.09 1.03 12.97
C VAL A 132 5.17 1.39 11.96
N LEU A 133 4.85 2.26 11.00
CA LEU A 133 5.83 2.69 9.99
C LEU A 133 6.94 3.56 10.61
N CYS A 134 6.63 4.37 11.63
CA CYS A 134 7.65 5.09 12.40
C CYS A 134 8.61 4.13 13.13
N GLU A 135 8.09 3.05 13.71
CA GLU A 135 8.91 2.01 14.36
C GLU A 135 9.83 1.31 13.35
N ILE A 136 9.29 0.92 12.18
CA ILE A 136 10.06 0.26 11.11
C ILE A 136 11.16 1.18 10.55
N LEU A 137 10.86 2.47 10.42
CA LEU A 137 11.82 3.48 9.95
C LEU A 137 12.74 3.99 11.07
N GLU A 138 12.58 3.48 12.29
CA GLU A 138 13.35 3.87 13.48
C GLU A 138 13.30 5.38 13.77
N LEU A 139 12.16 6.03 13.44
CA LEU A 139 12.00 7.46 13.67
C LEU A 139 11.86 7.74 15.17
N ARG A 140 12.52 8.82 15.62
CA ARG A 140 12.56 9.23 17.03
C ARG A 140 11.87 10.57 17.29
N ALA A 141 11.66 11.33 16.24
CA ALA A 141 11.05 12.65 16.29
C ALA A 141 9.94 12.81 15.25
N VAL A 142 8.93 13.58 15.63
CA VAL A 142 7.80 13.90 14.73
C VAL A 142 8.25 14.74 13.53
N SER A 143 9.29 15.57 13.70
CA SER A 143 9.91 16.33 12.61
C SER A 143 10.35 15.42 11.46
N GLN A 144 10.94 14.24 11.76
CA GLN A 144 11.37 13.27 10.76
C GLN A 144 10.20 12.71 9.93
N VAL A 145 9.04 12.52 10.57
CA VAL A 145 7.82 12.09 9.87
C VAL A 145 7.41 13.13 8.83
N TRP A 146 7.44 14.42 9.21
CA TRP A 146 7.07 15.49 8.31
C TRP A 146 8.09 15.74 7.21
N GLU A 147 9.38 15.57 7.48
CA GLU A 147 10.42 15.60 6.45
C GLU A 147 10.17 14.54 5.35
N ILE A 148 9.80 13.31 5.75
CA ILE A 148 9.42 12.25 4.79
C ILE A 148 8.16 12.66 4.02
N CYS A 149 7.13 13.10 4.71
CA CYS A 149 5.87 13.49 4.07
C CYS A 149 6.06 14.65 3.07
N ASP A 150 6.81 15.67 3.46
CA ASP A 150 7.06 16.84 2.62
C ASP A 150 7.96 16.51 1.43
N ARG A 151 8.90 15.57 1.58
CA ARG A 151 9.69 15.04 0.47
C ARG A 151 8.82 14.27 -0.53
N VAL A 152 7.90 13.43 -0.05
CA VAL A 152 7.07 12.56 -0.91
C VAL A 152 5.94 13.35 -1.61
N TRP A 153 5.30 14.27 -0.89
CA TRP A 153 4.13 15.00 -1.40
C TRP A 153 4.43 16.42 -1.87
N GLY A 154 5.50 17.03 -1.40
CA GLY A 154 5.72 18.46 -1.38
C GLY A 154 5.15 19.12 -0.12
N GLU A 155 5.70 20.27 0.22
CA GLU A 155 5.28 21.03 1.40
C GLU A 155 3.79 21.41 1.33
N SER A 156 3.16 21.45 2.48
CA SER A 156 1.77 21.91 2.68
C SER A 156 0.66 21.08 2.01
N VAL A 157 0.96 19.90 1.48
CA VAL A 157 -0.06 19.02 0.87
C VAL A 157 -0.93 18.34 1.95
N ILE A 158 -0.35 18.04 3.11
CA ILE A 158 -1.10 17.46 4.24
C ILE A 158 -1.72 18.59 5.05
N ARG A 159 -3.04 18.53 5.23
CA ARG A 159 -3.82 19.54 5.94
C ARG A 159 -3.31 19.76 7.37
N PRO A 160 -3.27 21.01 7.87
CA PRO A 160 -2.78 21.34 9.20
C PRO A 160 -3.46 20.55 10.33
N GLU A 161 -4.78 20.32 10.22
CA GLU A 161 -5.55 19.59 11.23
C GLU A 161 -5.11 18.12 11.31
N VAL A 162 -4.80 17.50 10.16
CA VAL A 162 -4.30 16.12 10.09
C VAL A 162 -2.89 16.06 10.66
N ARG A 163 -2.03 17.04 10.34
CA ARG A 163 -0.69 17.15 10.94
C ARG A 163 -0.78 17.26 12.48
N ALA A 164 -1.63 18.12 12.99
CA ALA A 164 -1.81 18.29 14.44
C ALA A 164 -2.26 16.98 15.13
N THR A 165 -3.25 16.29 14.55
CA THR A 165 -3.76 15.02 15.09
C THR A 165 -2.68 13.92 15.11
N ILE A 166 -1.90 13.78 14.04
CA ILE A 166 -0.83 12.78 13.96
C ILE A 166 0.30 13.15 14.93
N THR A 167 0.67 14.42 15.01
CA THR A 167 1.69 14.91 15.95
C THR A 167 1.31 14.55 17.37
N GLU A 168 0.13 14.95 17.84
CA GLU A 168 -0.36 14.65 19.18
C GLU A 168 -0.38 13.13 19.47
N PHE A 169 -0.82 12.34 18.49
CA PHE A 169 -0.84 10.90 18.61
C PHE A 169 0.56 10.30 18.77
N LEU A 170 1.53 10.72 17.97
CA LEU A 170 2.90 10.21 17.99
C LEU A 170 3.65 10.66 19.26
N GLU A 171 3.44 11.89 19.71
CA GLU A 171 3.97 12.39 21.00
C GLU A 171 3.43 11.57 22.19
N SER A 172 2.14 11.24 22.17
CA SER A 172 1.53 10.36 23.19
C SER A 172 2.16 8.96 23.22
N ARG A 173 2.84 8.55 22.15
CA ARG A 173 3.58 7.30 22.01
C ARG A 173 5.08 7.43 22.28
N GLY A 174 5.55 8.62 22.60
CA GLY A 174 6.93 8.87 23.04
C GLY A 174 7.89 9.36 21.96
N LEU A 175 7.42 9.74 20.76
CA LEU A 175 8.26 10.46 19.81
C LEU A 175 8.49 11.90 20.32
N SER A 176 9.73 12.39 20.23
CA SER A 176 10.03 13.79 20.54
C SER A 176 9.49 14.73 19.45
N GLN A 177 9.38 16.02 19.73
CA GLN A 177 9.01 17.01 18.71
C GLN A 177 10.14 17.24 17.70
N ALA A 178 11.38 17.24 18.17
CA ALA A 178 12.61 17.47 17.40
C ALA A 178 13.67 16.47 17.81
#